data_a3325eb49f303f4e28f452fea3252e4b
#
_entry.id   a3325eb49f303f4e28f452fea3252e4b
#
_cell.length_a   1.000
_cell.length_b   1.000
_cell.length_c   1.000
_cell.angle_alpha   90.00
_cell.angle_beta   90.00
_cell.angle_gamma   90.00
#
_symmetry.space_group_name_H-M   'P 1'
#
loop_
_entity.id
_entity.type
_entity.pdbx_description
1 polymer ?
#
loop_
_entity_poly.entity_id
_entity_poly.type
_entity_poly.pdbx_seq_one_letter_code
_entity_poly.pdbx_strand_id
1 'polypeptide(L)'
;LKEEAKNILIEHEKKISNSKNEVKSMINKANEEAEKNVIRTNEEFHNLMENRKKRAEQRIKQLKNQAIKDIKNASVKIAIESVEKLFKNSIDKSKLDKIYSACIEETKLALKKKSS
;
A
#
# COMPACT_ATOMS: atom_id res chain seq x y z
N LEU A 1 52.49 5.88 -60.99
CA LEU A 1 51.51 4.77 -60.99
C LEU A 1 51.69 3.81 -59.81
N LYS A 2 52.92 3.38 -59.56
CA LYS A 2 53.17 2.51 -58.37
C LYS A 2 53.10 3.21 -57.04
N GLU A 3 53.45 4.49 -56.94
CA GLU A 3 53.28 5.30 -55.71
C GLU A 3 51.84 5.64 -55.41
N GLU A 4 51.02 5.97 -56.42
CA GLU A 4 49.67 6.23 -56.28
C GLU A 4 48.85 4.97 -55.79
N ALA A 5 49.20 3.81 -56.36
CA ALA A 5 48.63 2.53 -55.92
C ALA A 5 49.00 2.17 -54.49
N LYS A 6 50.24 2.44 -54.08
CA LYS A 6 50.71 2.27 -52.69
C LYS A 6 49.98 3.21 -51.72
N ASN A 7 49.84 4.47 -52.12
CA ASN A 7 49.13 5.46 -51.29
C ASN A 7 47.64 5.11 -51.09
N ILE A 8 46.99 4.65 -52.16
CA ILE A 8 45.61 4.15 -52.10
C ILE A 8 45.46 2.95 -51.17
N LEU A 9 46.42 2.01 -51.28
CA LEU A 9 46.44 0.83 -50.40
C LEU A 9 46.61 1.21 -48.93
N ILE A 10 47.55 2.12 -48.62
CA ILE A 10 47.77 2.62 -47.25
C ILE A 10 46.55 3.34 -46.72
N GLU A 11 45.90 4.18 -47.55
CA GLU A 11 44.63 4.85 -47.16
C GLU A 11 43.54 3.86 -46.86
N HIS A 12 43.36 2.83 -47.69
CA HIS A 12 42.34 1.79 -47.45
C HIS A 12 42.65 0.96 -46.20
N GLU A 13 43.90 0.58 -45.98
CA GLU A 13 44.32 -0.12 -44.74
C GLU A 13 44.05 0.73 -43.50
N LYS A 14 44.31 2.03 -43.57
CA LYS A 14 44.05 2.99 -42.49
C LYS A 14 42.58 3.13 -42.22
N LYS A 15 41.73 3.22 -43.26
CA LYS A 15 40.25 3.26 -43.13
C LYS A 15 39.71 1.97 -42.51
N ILE A 16 40.21 0.81 -42.92
CA ILE A 16 39.82 -0.49 -42.37
C ILE A 16 40.21 -0.56 -40.88
N SER A 17 41.43 -0.14 -40.53
CA SER A 17 41.89 -0.12 -39.14
C SER A 17 41.06 0.81 -38.28
N ASN A 18 40.75 2.01 -38.77
CA ASN A 18 39.91 2.98 -38.08
C ASN A 18 38.45 2.43 -37.89
N SER A 19 37.91 1.80 -38.95
CA SER A 19 36.59 1.17 -38.87
C SER A 19 36.53 0.04 -37.86
N LYS A 20 37.55 -0.79 -37.78
CA LYS A 20 37.70 -1.85 -36.77
C LYS A 20 37.73 -1.28 -35.35
N ASN A 21 38.46 -0.19 -35.14
CA ASN A 21 38.55 0.49 -33.86
C ASN A 21 37.22 1.13 -33.47
N GLU A 22 36.51 1.74 -34.41
CA GLU A 22 35.17 2.29 -34.19
C GLU A 22 34.17 1.20 -33.80
N VAL A 23 34.17 0.08 -34.51
CA VAL A 23 33.29 -1.07 -34.21
C VAL A 23 33.59 -1.60 -32.80
N LYS A 24 34.89 -1.76 -32.48
CA LYS A 24 35.32 -2.21 -31.15
C LYS A 24 34.86 -1.25 -30.05
N SER A 25 34.98 0.05 -30.28
CA SER A 25 34.49 1.09 -29.37
C SER A 25 32.97 1.04 -29.20
N MET A 26 32.25 0.86 -30.30
CA MET A 26 30.79 0.71 -30.27
C MET A 26 30.34 -0.51 -29.45
N ILE A 27 31.00 -1.65 -29.65
CA ILE A 27 30.74 -2.87 -28.89
C ILE A 27 30.98 -2.67 -27.40
N ASN A 28 32.11 -2.05 -27.06
CA ASN A 28 32.46 -1.75 -25.67
C ASN A 28 31.43 -0.82 -25.01
N LYS A 29 31.01 0.24 -25.71
CA LYS A 29 29.97 1.15 -25.24
C LYS A 29 28.63 0.45 -25.07
N ALA A 30 28.23 -0.38 -26.02
CA ALA A 30 27.02 -1.16 -25.95
C ALA A 30 27.01 -2.11 -24.75
N ASN A 31 28.13 -2.78 -24.50
CA ASN A 31 28.30 -3.66 -23.34
C ASN A 31 28.23 -2.88 -22.01
N GLU A 32 28.88 -1.72 -21.92
CA GLU A 32 28.82 -0.85 -20.75
C GLU A 32 27.39 -0.36 -20.48
N GLU A 33 26.69 0.07 -21.53
CA GLU A 33 25.29 0.48 -21.42
C GLU A 33 24.38 -0.67 -20.98
N ALA A 34 24.61 -1.86 -21.52
CA ALA A 34 23.85 -3.06 -21.14
C ALA A 34 24.08 -3.39 -19.67
N GLU A 35 25.32 -3.37 -19.19
CA GLU A 35 25.64 -3.59 -17.77
C GLU A 35 24.99 -2.54 -16.86
N LYS A 36 25.08 -1.27 -17.22
CA LYS A 36 24.44 -0.18 -16.49
C LYS A 36 22.91 -0.34 -16.44
N ASN A 37 22.32 -0.75 -17.55
CA ASN A 37 20.87 -1.00 -17.63
C ASN A 37 20.45 -2.17 -16.74
N VAL A 38 21.24 -3.24 -16.70
CA VAL A 38 20.96 -4.40 -15.81
C VAL A 38 21.02 -3.95 -14.35
N ILE A 39 22.05 -3.22 -13.94
CA ILE A 39 22.20 -2.70 -12.58
C ILE A 39 21.03 -1.79 -12.22
N ARG A 40 20.69 -0.86 -13.09
CA ARG A 40 19.56 0.06 -12.87
C ARG A 40 18.23 -0.69 -12.76
N THR A 41 17.98 -1.65 -13.63
CA THR A 41 16.75 -2.45 -13.60
C THR A 41 16.67 -3.27 -12.33
N ASN A 42 17.77 -3.83 -11.84
CA ASN A 42 17.81 -4.54 -10.57
C ASN A 42 17.50 -3.62 -9.38
N GLU A 43 18.08 -2.42 -9.37
CA GLU A 43 17.78 -1.42 -8.32
C GLU A 43 16.32 -0.99 -8.33
N GLU A 44 15.77 -0.70 -9.52
CA GLU A 44 14.36 -0.36 -9.69
C GLU A 44 13.46 -1.50 -9.23
N PHE A 45 13.81 -2.74 -9.56
CA PHE A 45 13.08 -3.93 -9.12
C PHE A 45 13.11 -4.09 -7.60
N HIS A 46 14.29 -3.93 -6.98
CA HIS A 46 14.40 -3.97 -5.51
C HIS A 46 13.57 -2.90 -4.83
N ASN A 47 13.62 -1.67 -5.34
CA ASN A 47 12.81 -0.57 -4.81
C ASN A 47 11.32 -0.83 -4.97
N LEU A 48 10.91 -1.37 -6.11
CA LEU A 48 9.52 -1.75 -6.36
C LEU A 48 9.06 -2.83 -5.38
N MET A 49 9.88 -3.86 -5.15
CA MET A 49 9.59 -4.95 -4.21
C MET A 49 9.51 -4.45 -2.77
N GLU A 50 10.43 -3.60 -2.34
CA GLU A 50 10.39 -2.96 -1.02
C GLU A 50 9.11 -2.14 -0.82
N ASN A 51 8.73 -1.35 -1.81
CA ASN A 51 7.51 -0.56 -1.76
C ASN A 51 6.25 -1.44 -1.71
N ARG A 52 6.23 -2.51 -2.50
CA ARG A 52 5.11 -3.48 -2.45
C ARG A 52 5.02 -4.18 -1.10
N LYS A 53 6.15 -4.57 -0.54
CA LYS A 53 6.21 -5.16 0.80
C LYS A 53 5.65 -4.22 1.86
N LYS A 54 6.07 -2.97 1.86
CA LYS A 54 5.56 -1.94 2.78
C LYS A 54 4.06 -1.74 2.65
N ARG A 55 3.57 -1.65 1.41
CA ARG A 55 2.13 -1.52 1.14
C ARG A 55 1.35 -2.73 1.62
N ALA A 56 1.88 -3.93 1.41
CA ALA A 56 1.25 -5.17 1.88
C ALA A 56 1.19 -5.21 3.41
N GLU A 57 2.27 -4.86 4.09
CA GLU A 57 2.33 -4.79 5.56
C GLU A 57 1.34 -3.76 6.11
N GLN A 58 1.27 -2.57 5.50
CA GLN A 58 0.30 -1.54 5.86
C GLN A 58 -1.14 -2.02 5.65
N ARG A 59 -1.41 -2.70 4.53
CA ARG A 59 -2.73 -3.26 4.23
C ARG A 59 -3.14 -4.33 5.23
N ILE A 60 -2.23 -5.22 5.59
CA ILE A 60 -2.46 -6.23 6.62
C ILE A 60 -2.78 -5.57 7.96
N LYS A 61 -2.03 -4.56 8.35
CA LYS A 61 -2.27 -3.79 9.58
C LYS A 61 -3.62 -3.12 9.59
N GLN A 62 -4.02 -2.49 8.48
CA GLN A 62 -5.34 -1.88 8.33
C GLN A 62 -6.46 -2.91 8.42
N LEU A 63 -6.34 -4.04 7.73
CA LEU A 63 -7.32 -5.13 7.77
C LEU A 63 -7.44 -5.71 9.17
N LYS A 64 -6.33 -5.90 9.86
CA LYS A 64 -6.30 -6.37 11.25
C LYS A 64 -7.01 -5.41 12.19
N ASN A 65 -6.74 -4.11 12.09
CA ASN A 65 -7.37 -3.09 12.90
C ASN A 65 -8.88 -3.01 12.60
N GLN A 66 -9.26 -3.10 11.33
CA GLN A 66 -10.66 -3.11 10.92
C GLN A 66 -11.40 -4.35 11.44
N ALA A 67 -10.78 -5.53 11.37
CA ALA A 67 -11.35 -6.76 11.91
C ALA A 67 -11.57 -6.68 13.42
N ILE A 68 -10.62 -6.12 14.18
CA ILE A 68 -10.76 -5.91 15.61
C ILE A 68 -11.92 -4.96 15.91
N LYS A 69 -12.03 -3.88 15.15
CA LYS A 69 -13.12 -2.90 15.27
C LYS A 69 -14.47 -3.53 14.99
N ASP A 70 -14.57 -4.33 13.94
CA ASP A 70 -15.79 -5.04 13.56
C ASP A 70 -16.22 -6.05 14.62
N ILE A 71 -15.28 -6.80 15.20
CA ILE A 71 -15.54 -7.73 16.30
C ILE A 71 -16.03 -6.99 17.54
N LYS A 72 -15.41 -5.87 17.90
CA LYS A 72 -15.86 -5.03 19.03
C LYS A 72 -17.29 -4.53 18.81
N ASN A 73 -17.58 -4.00 17.62
CA ASN A 73 -18.90 -3.48 17.28
C ASN A 73 -19.97 -4.60 17.29
N ALA A 74 -19.65 -5.76 16.74
CA ALA A 74 -20.54 -6.92 16.77
C ALA A 74 -20.77 -7.41 18.20
N SER A 75 -19.75 -7.45 19.03
CA SER A 75 -19.84 -7.86 20.44
C SER A 75 -20.73 -6.92 21.24
N VAL A 76 -20.57 -5.61 21.05
CA VAL A 76 -21.42 -4.60 21.69
C VAL A 76 -22.88 -4.74 21.24
N LYS A 77 -23.12 -4.94 19.96
CA LYS A 77 -24.46 -5.15 19.39
C LYS A 77 -25.14 -6.39 19.97
N ILE A 78 -24.42 -7.52 20.06
CA ILE A 78 -24.91 -8.76 20.64
C ILE A 78 -25.23 -8.57 22.13
N ALA A 79 -24.38 -7.87 22.88
CA ALA A 79 -24.58 -7.59 24.28
C ALA A 79 -25.85 -6.75 24.50
N ILE A 80 -26.08 -5.71 23.71
CA ILE A 80 -27.26 -4.85 23.78
C ILE A 80 -28.52 -5.65 23.42
N GLU A 81 -28.51 -6.42 22.34
CA GLU A 81 -29.64 -7.28 21.94
C GLU A 81 -29.95 -8.33 22.98
N SER A 82 -28.94 -8.91 23.63
CA SER A 82 -29.12 -9.89 24.71
C SER A 82 -29.81 -9.27 25.95
N VAL A 83 -29.39 -8.08 26.33
CA VAL A 83 -29.99 -7.33 27.43
C VAL A 83 -31.45 -6.96 27.10
N GLU A 84 -31.71 -6.47 25.89
CA GLU A 84 -33.07 -6.17 25.44
C GLU A 84 -34.00 -7.41 25.47
N LYS A 85 -33.49 -8.56 25.00
CA LYS A 85 -34.25 -9.83 25.07
C LYS A 85 -34.54 -10.28 26.50
N LEU A 86 -33.56 -10.13 27.39
CA LEU A 86 -33.73 -10.44 28.82
C LEU A 86 -34.80 -9.55 29.44
N PHE A 87 -34.80 -8.26 29.18
CA PHE A 87 -35.80 -7.33 29.62
C PHE A 87 -37.20 -7.65 29.08
N LYS A 88 -37.31 -7.99 27.81
CA LYS A 88 -38.58 -8.37 27.18
C LYS A 88 -39.15 -9.67 27.70
N ASN A 89 -38.33 -10.67 28.03
CA ASN A 89 -38.73 -11.99 28.46
C ASN A 89 -38.91 -12.13 29.98
N SER A 90 -38.13 -11.38 30.78
CA SER A 90 -38.13 -11.52 32.26
C SER A 90 -38.99 -10.48 32.96
N ILE A 91 -39.33 -9.38 32.32
CA ILE A 91 -40.05 -8.28 32.93
C ILE A 91 -41.41 -8.12 32.24
N ASP A 92 -42.47 -8.16 33.01
CA ASP A 92 -43.83 -7.88 32.55
C ASP A 92 -43.90 -6.47 31.91
N LYS A 93 -44.74 -6.30 30.88
CA LYS A 93 -44.88 -5.03 30.19
C LYS A 93 -45.20 -3.86 31.14
N SER A 94 -45.96 -4.12 32.20
CA SER A 94 -46.24 -3.13 33.23
C SER A 94 -45.03 -2.73 34.06
N LYS A 95 -44.11 -3.66 34.37
CA LYS A 95 -42.85 -3.36 35.05
C LYS A 95 -41.87 -2.58 34.16
N LEU A 96 -41.85 -2.89 32.88
CA LEU A 96 -41.03 -2.15 31.90
C LEU A 96 -41.52 -0.71 31.78
N ASP A 97 -42.82 -0.49 31.67
CA ASP A 97 -43.42 0.86 31.62
C ASP A 97 -43.16 1.66 32.88
N LYS A 98 -43.15 1.03 34.05
CA LYS A 98 -42.80 1.65 35.34
C LYS A 98 -41.31 2.08 35.36
N ILE A 99 -40.44 1.25 34.83
CA ILE A 99 -38.97 1.59 34.73
C ILE A 99 -38.77 2.75 33.77
N TYR A 100 -39.42 2.74 32.61
CA TYR A 100 -39.34 3.85 31.66
C TYR A 100 -39.93 5.14 32.22
N SER A 101 -41.05 5.07 32.91
CA SER A 101 -41.69 6.21 33.57
C SER A 101 -40.80 6.78 34.67
N ALA A 102 -40.17 5.94 35.50
CA ALA A 102 -39.21 6.35 36.51
C ALA A 102 -37.98 7.01 35.93
N CYS A 103 -37.42 6.46 34.85
CA CYS A 103 -36.28 7.06 34.14
C CYS A 103 -36.60 8.43 33.51
N ILE A 104 -37.82 8.57 32.95
CA ILE A 104 -38.32 9.83 32.37
C ILE A 104 -38.50 10.88 33.48
N GLU A 105 -39.09 10.50 34.62
CA GLU A 105 -39.26 11.39 35.78
C GLU A 105 -37.91 11.84 36.38
N GLU A 106 -36.97 10.93 36.54
CA GLU A 106 -35.62 11.28 36.99
C GLU A 106 -34.94 12.26 36.05
N THR A 107 -35.09 12.07 34.75
CA THR A 107 -34.56 12.97 33.73
C THR A 107 -35.22 14.35 33.80
N LYS A 108 -36.54 14.40 34.00
CA LYS A 108 -37.28 15.66 34.20
C LYS A 108 -36.84 16.41 35.46
N LEU A 109 -36.66 15.69 36.57
CA LEU A 109 -36.15 16.27 37.83
C LEU A 109 -34.73 16.80 37.71
N ALA A 110 -33.86 16.07 37.02
CA ALA A 110 -32.50 16.52 36.73
C ALA A 110 -32.47 17.78 35.86
N LEU A 111 -33.36 17.88 34.88
CA LEU A 111 -33.52 19.07 34.03
C LEU A 111 -34.09 20.27 34.81
N LYS A 112 -35.03 20.07 35.72
CA LYS A 112 -35.56 21.12 36.62
C LYS A 112 -34.48 21.66 37.59
N LYS A 113 -33.63 20.81 38.13
CA LYS A 113 -32.51 21.22 38.98
C LYS A 113 -31.48 22.04 38.24
N LYS A 114 -31.27 21.81 36.96
CA LYS A 114 -30.35 22.58 36.10
C LYS A 114 -30.89 23.94 35.69
N SER A 115 -32.21 24.12 35.63
CA SER A 115 -32.84 25.36 35.18
C SER A 115 -33.20 26.33 36.32
N SER A 116 -33.04 25.90 37.54
CA SER A 116 -33.16 26.75 38.72
C SER A 116 -31.82 27.13 39.29
#